data_7c87d826ff3fadd1aeb27017e44364e6
#
_entry.id   7c87d826ff3fadd1aeb27017e44364e6
#
_cell.length_a   1.000
_cell.length_b   1.000
_cell.length_c   1.000
_cell.angle_alpha   90.00
_cell.angle_beta   90.00
_cell.angle_gamma   90.00
#
_symmetry.space_group_name_H-M   'P 1'
#
loop_
_entity.id
_entity.type
_entity.pdbx_description
1 polymer ?
#
loop_
_entity_poly.entity_id
_entity_poly.type
_entity_poly.pdbx_seq_one_letter_code
_entity_poly.pdbx_strand_id
1 'polypeptide(L)'
;MIEDATPTILGLDASSVNLGWAILDAGRARDHGEVKLTGADIADRCRQAHAALGLILAAHPDIDCVAIEAPVGRFTKAVIPQARVSGALLAAARLRGLHVVEVSPAAAKKALADNGRADKATMQLAARPYGVRGEHASDALAAALAGAEKVEVVPA
;
A
#
# COMPACT_ATOMS: atom_id res chain seq x y z
N MET A 1 22.42 23.45 1.73
CA MET A 1 21.29 22.81 2.44
C MET A 1 20.87 21.64 1.58
N ILE A 2 21.00 20.45 2.10
CA ILE A 2 20.34 19.29 1.49
C ILE A 2 18.89 19.45 1.92
N GLU A 3 17.99 19.80 1.00
CA GLU A 3 16.57 19.65 1.25
C GLU A 3 16.36 18.18 1.58
N ASP A 4 15.86 17.87 2.77
CA ASP A 4 15.38 16.53 3.10
C ASP A 4 14.26 16.24 2.10
N ALA A 5 14.60 15.53 1.03
CA ALA A 5 13.65 15.17 0.01
C ALA A 5 12.62 14.27 0.65
N THR A 6 11.36 14.70 0.62
CA THR A 6 10.24 13.87 1.09
C THR A 6 10.25 12.56 0.30
N PRO A 7 10.27 11.39 0.95
CA PRO A 7 10.37 10.13 0.24
C PRO A 7 9.15 9.88 -0.64
N THR A 8 9.38 9.28 -1.79
CA THR A 8 8.32 8.77 -2.67
C THR A 8 7.85 7.41 -2.14
N ILE A 9 6.58 7.31 -1.79
CA ILE A 9 6.02 6.15 -1.10
C ILE A 9 5.02 5.42 -1.98
N LEU A 10 5.23 4.13 -2.15
CA LEU A 10 4.25 3.22 -2.74
C LEU A 10 3.38 2.62 -1.63
N GLY A 11 2.11 3.00 -1.58
CA GLY A 11 1.12 2.35 -0.73
C GLY A 11 0.56 1.10 -1.39
N LEU A 12 0.36 0.05 -0.61
CA LEU A 12 -0.20 -1.22 -1.05
C LEU A 12 -1.36 -1.65 -0.14
N ASP A 13 -2.47 -2.03 -0.76
CA ASP A 13 -3.60 -2.73 -0.14
C ASP A 13 -3.71 -4.13 -0.75
N ALA A 14 -3.30 -5.14 -0.01
CA ALA A 14 -3.23 -6.51 -0.50
C ALA A 14 -4.32 -7.38 0.13
N SER A 15 -5.06 -8.08 -0.71
CA SER A 15 -5.91 -9.21 -0.34
C SER A 15 -5.49 -10.46 -1.12
N SER A 16 -6.18 -11.57 -0.92
CA SER A 16 -5.91 -12.79 -1.70
C SER A 16 -6.41 -12.71 -3.14
N VAL A 17 -7.20 -11.70 -3.50
CA VAL A 17 -7.83 -11.58 -4.83
C VAL A 17 -7.60 -10.22 -5.50
N ASN A 18 -7.14 -9.23 -4.78
CA ASN A 18 -6.86 -7.90 -5.32
C ASN A 18 -5.59 -7.30 -4.70
N LEU A 19 -4.90 -6.51 -5.49
CA LEU A 19 -3.82 -5.65 -5.04
C LEU A 19 -4.11 -4.23 -5.50
N GLY A 20 -4.43 -3.35 -4.55
CA GLY A 20 -4.48 -1.91 -4.79
C GLY A 20 -3.12 -1.28 -4.58
N TRP A 21 -2.80 -0.25 -5.36
CA TRP A 21 -1.57 0.49 -5.22
C TRP A 21 -1.77 1.99 -5.50
N ALA A 22 -1.01 2.82 -4.82
CA ALA A 22 -0.98 4.26 -5.05
C ALA A 22 0.41 4.82 -4.71
N ILE A 23 0.89 5.76 -5.50
CA ILE A 23 2.18 6.42 -5.29
C ILE A 23 1.94 7.81 -4.74
N LEU A 24 2.49 8.07 -3.57
CA LEU A 24 2.49 9.35 -2.89
C LEU A 24 3.86 10.01 -3.04
N ASP A 25 3.86 11.20 -3.61
CA ASP A 25 5.05 12.02 -3.81
C ASP A 25 4.78 13.45 -3.32
N ALA A 26 5.52 13.90 -2.32
CA ALA A 26 5.36 15.22 -1.70
C ALA A 26 3.91 15.58 -1.38
N GLY A 27 3.16 14.64 -0.79
CA GLY A 27 1.77 14.81 -0.39
C GLY A 27 0.74 14.74 -1.53
N ARG A 28 1.17 14.37 -2.74
CA ARG A 28 0.30 14.22 -3.92
C ARG A 28 0.27 12.77 -4.39
N ALA A 29 -0.90 12.29 -4.76
CA ALA A 29 -0.99 11.00 -5.46
C ALA A 29 -0.57 11.20 -6.92
N ARG A 30 0.54 10.56 -7.31
CA ARG A 30 1.12 10.68 -8.65
C ARG A 30 0.55 9.66 -9.62
N ASP A 31 0.31 8.46 -9.14
CA ASP A 31 -0.24 7.36 -9.94
C ASP A 31 -0.92 6.34 -9.02
N HIS A 32 -1.81 5.53 -9.56
CA HIS A 32 -2.53 4.50 -8.81
C HIS A 32 -3.13 3.44 -9.72
N GLY A 33 -3.54 2.33 -9.14
CA GLY A 33 -4.25 1.28 -9.86
C GLY A 33 -4.67 0.12 -8.99
N GLU A 34 -5.28 -0.85 -9.63
CA GLU A 34 -5.73 -2.10 -9.01
C GLU A 34 -5.38 -3.27 -9.92
N VAL A 35 -4.95 -4.36 -9.34
CA VAL A 35 -4.61 -5.60 -10.03
C VAL A 35 -5.43 -6.74 -9.44
N LYS A 36 -6.13 -7.50 -10.28
CA LYS A 36 -6.79 -8.74 -9.86
C LYS A 36 -5.79 -9.87 -9.79
N LEU A 37 -5.81 -10.60 -8.68
CA LEU A 37 -5.03 -11.81 -8.47
C LEU A 37 -5.90 -13.02 -8.82
N THR A 38 -5.68 -13.57 -10.00
CA THR A 38 -6.53 -14.62 -10.59
C THR A 38 -5.90 -16.01 -10.56
N GLY A 39 -4.72 -16.15 -9.97
CA GLY A 39 -4.01 -17.41 -9.86
C GLY A 39 -4.87 -18.53 -9.27
N ALA A 40 -4.66 -19.75 -9.73
CA ALA A 40 -5.46 -20.91 -9.35
C ALA A 40 -5.31 -21.27 -7.87
N ASP A 41 -4.15 -21.03 -7.29
CA ASP A 41 -3.86 -21.25 -5.88
C ASP A 41 -3.17 -20.03 -5.25
N ILE A 42 -2.94 -20.09 -3.95
CA ILE A 42 -2.33 -18.98 -3.21
C ILE A 42 -0.88 -18.72 -3.64
N ALA A 43 -0.12 -19.74 -3.97
CA ALA A 43 1.26 -19.58 -4.43
C ALA A 43 1.31 -18.80 -5.75
N ASP A 44 0.41 -19.12 -6.68
CA ASP A 44 0.31 -18.42 -7.96
C ASP A 44 -0.16 -16.96 -7.78
N ARG A 45 -1.07 -16.69 -6.85
CA ARG A 45 -1.48 -15.32 -6.50
C ARG A 45 -0.36 -14.53 -5.86
N CYS A 46 0.44 -15.14 -4.98
CA CYS A 46 1.65 -14.51 -4.44
C CYS A 46 2.65 -14.17 -5.56
N ARG A 47 2.84 -15.07 -6.53
CA ARG A 47 3.68 -14.83 -7.70
C ARG A 47 3.14 -13.66 -8.54
N GLN A 48 1.83 -13.58 -8.76
CA GLN A 48 1.20 -12.47 -9.47
C GLN A 48 1.39 -11.14 -8.75
N ALA A 49 1.21 -11.10 -7.43
CA ALA A 49 1.44 -9.89 -6.63
C ALA A 49 2.90 -9.44 -6.70
N HIS A 50 3.85 -10.38 -6.59
CA HIS A 50 5.27 -10.11 -6.75
C HIS A 50 5.59 -9.53 -8.14
N ALA A 51 5.03 -10.10 -9.21
CA ALA A 51 5.23 -9.62 -10.57
C ALA A 51 4.64 -8.21 -10.77
N ALA A 52 3.43 -7.96 -10.23
CA ALA A 52 2.81 -6.64 -10.28
C ALA A 52 3.66 -5.58 -9.57
N LEU A 53 4.17 -5.88 -8.37
CA LEU A 53 5.10 -4.99 -7.66
C LEU A 53 6.34 -4.69 -8.50
N GLY A 54 6.93 -5.69 -9.13
CA GLY A 54 8.09 -5.53 -10.02
C GLY A 54 7.80 -4.58 -11.19
N LEU A 55 6.63 -4.68 -11.81
CA LEU A 55 6.22 -3.79 -12.90
C LEU A 55 6.00 -2.35 -12.42
N ILE A 56 5.36 -2.16 -11.27
CA ILE A 56 5.15 -0.84 -10.68
C ILE A 56 6.50 -0.17 -10.38
N LEU A 57 7.42 -0.89 -9.75
CA LEU A 57 8.75 -0.37 -9.41
C LEU A 57 9.61 -0.10 -10.64
N ALA A 58 9.46 -0.89 -11.70
CA ALA A 58 10.16 -0.64 -12.95
C ALA A 58 9.65 0.63 -13.66
N ALA A 59 8.33 0.90 -13.58
CA ALA A 59 7.73 2.11 -14.12
C ALA A 59 8.01 3.37 -13.27
N HIS A 60 8.29 3.19 -11.98
CA HIS A 60 8.54 4.27 -11.02
C HIS A 60 9.81 3.98 -10.20
N PRO A 61 11.00 4.13 -10.81
CA PRO A 61 12.28 3.74 -10.18
C PRO A 61 12.70 4.65 -9.02
N ASP A 62 12.02 5.77 -8.82
CA ASP A 62 12.25 6.75 -7.75
C ASP A 62 11.46 6.46 -6.46
N ILE A 63 10.79 5.32 -6.38
CA ILE A 63 10.14 4.89 -5.14
C ILE A 63 11.19 4.52 -4.10
N ASP A 64 11.11 5.15 -2.92
CA ASP A 64 12.04 4.94 -1.81
C ASP A 64 11.53 3.96 -0.76
N CYS A 65 10.21 3.95 -0.58
CA CYS A 65 9.54 3.25 0.50
C CYS A 65 8.26 2.55 0.03
N VAL A 66 7.98 1.39 0.60
CA VAL A 66 6.71 0.69 0.47
C VAL A 66 5.98 0.73 1.81
N ALA A 67 4.76 1.26 1.81
CA ALA A 67 3.85 1.20 2.93
C ALA A 67 2.74 0.18 2.65
N ILE A 68 2.56 -0.80 3.50
CA ILE A 68 1.56 -1.85 3.32
C ILE A 68 0.66 -1.94 4.55
N GLU A 69 -0.63 -2.10 4.32
CA GLU A 69 -1.56 -2.35 5.41
C GLU A 69 -1.34 -3.76 5.98
N ALA A 70 -1.07 -3.81 7.29
CA ALA A 70 -0.86 -5.08 7.98
C ALA A 70 -2.15 -5.89 8.04
N PRO A 71 -2.12 -7.20 7.77
CA PRO A 71 -3.26 -8.07 8.02
C PRO A 71 -3.59 -8.06 9.51
N VAL A 72 -4.79 -7.62 9.85
CA VAL A 72 -5.27 -7.64 11.24
C VAL A 72 -6.60 -8.35 11.31
N GLY A 73 -6.85 -9.00 12.41
CA GLY A 73 -8.09 -9.69 12.68
C GLY A 73 -7.86 -11.04 13.32
N ARG A 74 -8.95 -11.63 13.77
CA ARG A 74 -8.94 -13.03 14.25
C ARG A 74 -8.64 -13.94 13.06
N PHE A 75 -8.01 -15.09 13.33
CA PHE A 75 -7.70 -16.11 12.34
C PHE A 75 -8.96 -16.54 11.56
N THR A 76 -9.32 -15.79 10.55
CA THR A 76 -10.38 -16.14 9.63
C THR A 76 -9.78 -16.74 8.36
N LYS A 77 -10.57 -17.49 7.62
CA LYS A 77 -10.14 -18.05 6.32
C LYS A 77 -9.64 -16.99 5.35
N ALA A 78 -10.08 -15.73 5.49
CA ALA A 78 -9.66 -14.62 4.63
C ALA A 78 -8.31 -14.02 5.04
N VAL A 79 -7.98 -13.97 6.34
CA VAL A 79 -6.75 -13.34 6.85
C VAL A 79 -5.49 -14.14 6.49
N ILE A 80 -5.57 -15.48 6.50
CA ILE A 80 -4.42 -16.33 6.19
C ILE A 80 -3.92 -16.14 4.75
N PRO A 81 -4.76 -16.22 3.70
CA PRO A 81 -4.33 -15.95 2.33
C PRO A 81 -3.84 -14.51 2.15
N GLN A 82 -4.49 -13.53 2.76
CA GLN A 82 -4.07 -12.13 2.74
C GLN A 82 -2.65 -11.97 3.32
N ALA A 83 -2.38 -12.59 4.47
CA ALA A 83 -1.06 -12.53 5.11
C ALA A 83 0.03 -13.15 4.23
N ARG A 84 -0.27 -14.21 3.48
CA ARG A 84 0.68 -14.83 2.54
C ARG A 84 1.02 -13.90 1.39
N VAL A 85 0.03 -13.25 0.77
CA VAL A 85 0.25 -12.27 -0.30
C VAL A 85 1.04 -11.07 0.24
N SER A 86 0.65 -10.56 1.40
CA SER A 86 1.35 -9.46 2.07
C SER A 86 2.81 -9.82 2.36
N GLY A 87 3.08 -10.99 2.89
CA GLY A 87 4.43 -11.49 3.14
C GLY A 87 5.29 -11.59 1.87
N ALA A 88 4.71 -12.04 0.77
CA ALA A 88 5.38 -12.07 -0.54
C ALA A 88 5.78 -10.67 -1.02
N LEU A 89 4.91 -9.68 -0.83
CA LEU A 89 5.17 -8.27 -1.18
C LEU A 89 6.25 -7.65 -0.28
N LEU A 90 6.21 -7.92 1.03
CA LEU A 90 7.23 -7.47 1.99
C LEU A 90 8.62 -8.00 1.61
N ALA A 91 8.73 -9.29 1.34
CA ALA A 91 9.98 -9.90 0.92
C ALA A 91 10.48 -9.33 -0.41
N ALA A 92 9.58 -9.17 -1.38
CA ALA A 92 9.91 -8.63 -2.70
C ALA A 92 10.44 -7.18 -2.63
N ALA A 93 9.84 -6.34 -1.79
CA ALA A 93 10.29 -4.97 -1.57
C ALA A 93 11.67 -4.92 -0.90
N ARG A 94 11.90 -5.72 0.14
CA ARG A 94 13.20 -5.80 0.83
C ARG A 94 14.31 -6.34 -0.06
N LEU A 95 14.04 -7.34 -0.89
CA LEU A 95 15.03 -7.86 -1.84
C LEU A 95 15.46 -6.81 -2.89
N ARG A 96 14.65 -5.79 -3.10
CA ARG A 96 14.98 -4.63 -3.96
C ARG A 96 15.63 -3.47 -3.20
N GLY A 97 15.94 -3.64 -1.91
CA GLY A 97 16.57 -2.63 -1.08
C GLY A 97 15.65 -1.51 -0.62
N LEU A 98 14.34 -1.65 -0.78
CA LEU A 98 13.38 -0.63 -0.39
C LEU A 98 13.14 -0.63 1.12
N HIS A 99 12.91 0.55 1.68
CA HIS A 99 12.37 0.68 3.02
C HIS A 99 10.92 0.18 3.05
N VAL A 100 10.53 -0.54 4.10
CA VAL A 100 9.18 -1.11 4.23
C VAL A 100 8.58 -0.70 5.56
N VAL A 101 7.37 -0.18 5.51
CA VAL A 101 6.58 0.23 6.68
C VAL A 101 5.24 -0.51 6.66
N GLU A 102 4.91 -1.19 7.74
CA GLU A 102 3.57 -1.72 7.94
C GLU A 102 2.71 -0.73 8.71
N VAL A 103 1.48 -0.53 8.27
CA VAL A 103 0.51 0.36 8.90
C VAL A 103 -0.74 -0.42 9.31
N SER A 104 -1.36 -0.04 10.42
CA SER A 104 -2.64 -0.64 10.81
C SER A 104 -3.78 -0.10 9.95
N PRO A 105 -4.85 -0.88 9.73
CA PRO A 105 -6.05 -0.40 9.03
C PRO A 105 -6.63 0.87 9.65
N ALA A 106 -6.65 0.97 10.96
CA ALA A 106 -7.15 2.16 11.66
C ALA A 106 -6.27 3.38 11.41
N ALA A 107 -4.94 3.24 11.41
CA ALA A 107 -4.01 4.32 11.12
C ALA A 107 -4.14 4.77 9.65
N ALA A 108 -4.28 3.85 8.70
CA ALA A 108 -4.51 4.16 7.29
C ALA A 108 -5.81 4.95 7.09
N LYS A 109 -6.92 4.49 7.67
CA LYS A 109 -8.20 5.20 7.61
C LYS A 109 -8.15 6.58 8.22
N LYS A 110 -7.47 6.73 9.36
CA LYS A 110 -7.29 8.02 10.01
C LYS A 110 -6.45 8.97 9.15
N ALA A 111 -5.40 8.48 8.51
CA ALA A 111 -4.52 9.30 7.67
C ALA A 111 -5.24 9.87 6.44
N LEU A 112 -6.16 9.11 5.81
CA LEU A 112 -6.90 9.56 4.63
C LEU A 112 -8.20 10.29 4.99
N ALA A 113 -9.01 9.73 5.88
CA ALA A 113 -10.38 10.20 6.15
C ALA A 113 -10.55 10.90 7.51
N ASP A 114 -9.47 11.09 8.26
CA ASP A 114 -9.47 11.63 9.63
C ASP A 114 -10.37 10.84 10.61
N ASN A 115 -10.64 9.58 10.28
CA ASN A 115 -11.48 8.69 11.06
C ASN A 115 -11.01 7.23 10.92
N GLY A 116 -10.45 6.67 11.97
CA GLY A 116 -9.95 5.28 11.99
C GLY A 116 -11.04 4.19 11.81
N ARG A 117 -12.31 4.58 11.82
CA ARG A 117 -13.48 3.71 11.59
C ARG A 117 -14.22 4.03 10.29
N ALA A 118 -13.63 4.82 9.40
CA ALA A 118 -14.25 5.19 8.14
C ALA A 118 -14.68 3.94 7.34
N ASP A 119 -15.85 4.01 6.75
CA ASP A 119 -16.35 2.97 5.86
C ASP A 119 -15.77 3.13 4.44
N LYS A 120 -16.04 2.16 3.56
CA LYS A 120 -15.53 2.15 2.19
C LYS A 120 -15.94 3.37 1.38
N ALA A 121 -17.20 3.80 1.51
CA ALA A 121 -17.71 4.96 0.78
C ALA A 121 -17.01 6.25 1.22
N THR A 122 -16.80 6.43 2.53
CA THR A 122 -16.06 7.55 3.11
C THR A 122 -14.60 7.55 2.65
N MET A 123 -13.95 6.40 2.62
CA MET A 123 -12.57 6.26 2.13
C MET A 123 -12.44 6.66 0.66
N GLN A 124 -13.32 6.18 -0.20
CA GLN A 124 -13.31 6.53 -1.62
C GLN A 124 -13.62 8.02 -1.85
N LEU A 125 -14.53 8.59 -1.05
CA LEU A 125 -14.82 10.03 -1.11
C LEU A 125 -13.60 10.86 -0.70
N ALA A 126 -12.91 10.46 0.36
CA ALA A 126 -11.70 11.14 0.86
C ALA A 126 -10.52 11.04 -0.14
N ALA A 127 -10.46 10.00 -0.97
CA ALA A 127 -9.43 9.83 -1.99
C ALA A 127 -9.63 10.70 -3.24
N ARG A 128 -10.86 11.16 -3.50
CA ARG A 128 -11.19 11.96 -4.71
C ARG A 128 -10.35 13.24 -4.86
N PRO A 129 -10.10 14.05 -3.82
CA PRO A 129 -9.26 15.24 -3.94
C PRO A 129 -7.81 14.94 -4.39
N TYR A 130 -7.34 13.71 -4.15
CA TYR A 130 -6.04 13.22 -4.63
C TYR A 130 -6.08 12.72 -6.08
N GLY A 131 -7.26 12.67 -6.72
CA GLY A 131 -7.44 12.10 -8.04
C GLY A 131 -7.47 10.58 -8.06
N VAL A 132 -7.48 9.92 -6.92
CA VAL A 132 -7.48 8.46 -6.79
C VAL A 132 -8.92 7.93 -6.83
N ARG A 133 -9.14 6.89 -7.62
CA ARG A 133 -10.41 6.20 -7.79
C ARG A 133 -10.25 4.71 -7.59
N GLY A 134 -11.28 4.07 -7.10
CA GLY A 134 -11.33 2.64 -6.79
C GLY A 134 -11.16 2.35 -5.30
N GLU A 135 -11.77 1.27 -4.84
CA GLU A 135 -11.77 0.88 -3.42
C GLU A 135 -10.36 0.55 -2.95
N HIS A 136 -9.69 -0.37 -3.64
CA HIS A 136 -8.36 -0.84 -3.25
C HIS A 136 -7.27 0.22 -3.47
N ALA A 137 -7.38 1.03 -4.51
CA ALA A 137 -6.47 2.15 -4.73
C ALA A 137 -6.62 3.23 -3.65
N SER A 138 -7.84 3.48 -3.17
CA SER A 138 -8.09 4.42 -2.07
C SER A 138 -7.48 3.92 -0.75
N ASP A 139 -7.62 2.63 -0.45
CA ASP A 139 -7.01 2.01 0.73
C ASP A 139 -5.47 1.99 0.63
N ALA A 140 -4.93 1.79 -0.58
CA ALA A 140 -3.49 1.90 -0.83
C ALA A 140 -2.96 3.32 -0.63
N LEU A 141 -3.69 4.35 -1.08
CA LEU A 141 -3.36 5.75 -0.79
C LEU A 141 -3.35 6.01 0.72
N ALA A 142 -4.33 5.49 1.45
CA ALA A 142 -4.39 5.59 2.90
C ALA A 142 -3.16 4.97 3.57
N ALA A 143 -2.72 3.82 3.09
CA ALA A 143 -1.48 3.18 3.56
C ALA A 143 -0.25 4.05 3.28
N ALA A 144 -0.15 4.66 2.10
CA ALA A 144 0.94 5.57 1.77
C ALA A 144 0.98 6.81 2.67
N LEU A 145 -0.17 7.43 2.93
CA LEU A 145 -0.29 8.58 3.83
C LEU A 145 0.10 8.24 5.27
N ALA A 146 -0.38 7.12 5.79
CA ALA A 146 0.02 6.64 7.11
C ALA A 146 1.50 6.26 7.18
N GLY A 147 2.04 5.69 6.11
CA GLY A 147 3.45 5.39 5.96
C GLY A 147 4.33 6.64 5.99
N ALA A 148 3.90 7.71 5.33
CA ALA A 148 4.60 9.00 5.35
C ALA A 148 4.77 9.54 6.77
N GLU A 149 3.71 9.48 7.60
CA GLU A 149 3.78 9.89 9.01
C GLU A 149 4.81 9.09 9.81
N LYS A 150 4.98 7.80 9.51
CA LYS A 150 5.98 6.94 10.20
C LYS A 150 7.41 7.20 9.73
N VAL A 151 7.61 7.51 8.47
CA VAL A 151 8.96 7.75 7.90
C VAL A 151 9.51 9.08 8.38
N GLU A 152 8.70 10.11 8.53
CA GLU A 152 9.10 11.42 9.06
C GLU A 152 9.58 11.37 10.52
N VAL A 153 9.20 10.33 11.27
CA VAL A 153 9.54 10.15 12.71
C VAL A 153 10.89 9.45 12.92
N VAL A 154 11.49 8.86 11.87
CA VAL A 154 12.80 8.19 12.00
C VAL A 154 13.91 9.20 11.70
N PRO A 155 14.64 9.71 12.71
CA PRO A 155 15.83 10.52 12.46
C PRO A 155 16.85 9.71 11.68
N ALA A 156 17.45 10.34 10.70
CA ALA A 156 18.57 9.77 9.96
C ALA A 156 19.74 9.41 10.90
#